data_9d81920b4a825413c84e1da878d56eee
#
_entry.id   9d81920b4a825413c84e1da878d56eee
#
_cell.length_a   1.000
_cell.length_b   1.000
_cell.length_c   1.000
_cell.angle_alpha   90.00
_cell.angle_beta   90.00
_cell.angle_gamma   90.00
#
_symmetry.space_group_name_H-M   'P 1'
#
loop_
_entity.id
_entity.type
_entity.pdbx_description
1 polymer ?
#
loop_
_entity_poly.entity_id
_entity_poly.type
_entity_poly.pdbx_seq_one_letter_code
_entity_poly.pdbx_strand_id
1 'polypeptide(L)'
;MKKLLLLLCSFSSLLISQTDKQSFGITFSGFVKTDIFYDTRQSVTIREGHFLLYPQDENLDINSNDINDKSSFNILSIQSRANAKITGPEVIGAKPSAVLEGEFFGTSDADINGFRLRHAFVKLDWEETSLLVGQTWHPMFIVEMFPGVVSFNTGAPFQPFSRNPQIRFTYAIDKIKLIAVAASQRDFTSNGPNGFTSTYLRNSVVPNLNAQLQYLGKELFAGAGIDYKQLTPRLVTTENIKTDNTVSSLAFTGFVKLSFDPITFKFQGIYGGNLADHIMLGGYAVKSLDTLNGVEEYTALKCFSFWGEISAGKDIEYAVFAGYTKSLGADDNIVGTYYGRGTNIENVFRISPRVQFNFNSLRFSTELEYTSAGYGTPNNFNKGKIENVKDFTNLRIIGAVYYFF
;
A
#
# COMPACT_ATOMS: atom_id res chain seq x y z
N MET A 1 38.96 -3.00 -2.57
CA MET A 1 38.28 -3.58 -1.40
C MET A 1 38.91 -3.25 -0.05
N LYS A 2 40.26 -3.32 0.15
CA LYS A 2 40.87 -3.01 1.46
C LYS A 2 40.75 -1.54 1.94
N LYS A 3 40.60 -0.55 1.05
CA LYS A 3 40.45 0.87 1.42
C LYS A 3 39.03 1.28 1.84
N LEU A 4 38.01 0.51 1.44
CA LEU A 4 36.61 0.77 1.84
C LEU A 4 36.33 0.25 3.26
N LEU A 5 37.01 -0.81 3.68
CA LEU A 5 36.87 -1.37 5.03
C LEU A 5 37.49 -0.47 6.12
N LEU A 6 38.52 0.32 5.77
CA LEU A 6 39.17 1.25 6.70
C LEU A 6 38.29 2.51 7.00
N LEU A 7 37.41 2.89 6.06
CA LEU A 7 36.49 4.02 6.28
C LEU A 7 35.35 3.65 7.23
N LEU A 8 34.94 2.38 7.27
CA LEU A 8 33.92 1.89 8.20
C LEU A 8 34.44 1.70 9.64
N CYS A 9 35.72 1.42 9.81
CA CYS A 9 36.33 1.26 11.13
C CYS A 9 36.70 2.60 11.80
N SER A 10 36.84 3.69 11.05
CA SER A 10 37.14 5.01 11.62
C SER A 10 35.92 5.74 12.21
N PHE A 11 34.69 5.24 11.97
CA PHE A 11 33.48 5.79 12.57
C PHE A 11 33.18 5.27 14.00
N SER A 12 33.87 4.23 14.45
CA SER A 12 33.61 3.61 15.76
C SER A 12 34.31 4.26 16.94
N SER A 13 35.17 5.28 16.73
CA SER A 13 35.94 5.93 17.82
C SER A 13 35.39 7.27 18.28
N LEU A 14 34.22 7.70 17.80
CA LEU A 14 33.53 8.91 18.27
C LEU A 14 32.49 8.63 19.35
N LEU A 15 32.68 7.57 20.13
CA LEU A 15 31.91 7.34 21.36
C LEU A 15 32.57 8.02 22.52
N ILE A 16 32.14 9.29 22.75
CA ILE A 16 32.43 10.18 23.61
C ILE A 16 31.83 10.55 24.82
N SER A 17 32.37 10.77 25.86
CA SER A 17 32.09 11.54 27.07
C SER A 17 30.72 12.26 27.08
N GLN A 18 29.72 11.66 27.67
CA GLN A 18 28.46 12.31 28.03
C GLN A 18 28.45 12.70 29.50
N THR A 19 28.56 13.99 29.74
CA THR A 19 28.45 14.57 31.11
C THR A 19 27.20 15.44 31.32
N ASP A 20 26.19 15.38 30.45
CA ASP A 20 24.87 15.94 30.71
C ASP A 20 23.80 14.85 30.68
N LYS A 21 22.88 14.89 31.68
CA LYS A 21 21.70 14.02 31.71
C LYS A 21 20.77 14.33 30.50
N GLN A 22 21.14 13.83 29.36
CA GLN A 22 20.31 13.91 28.18
C GLN A 22 19.11 12.97 28.37
N SER A 23 17.91 13.53 28.49
CA SER A 23 16.71 12.74 28.74
C SER A 23 16.11 12.23 27.43
N PHE A 24 15.94 10.91 27.32
CA PHE A 24 15.11 10.30 26.30
C PHE A 24 13.65 10.34 26.74
N GLY A 25 12.75 10.68 25.81
CA GLY A 25 11.31 10.59 26.01
C GLY A 25 10.72 9.40 25.26
N ILE A 26 9.79 8.67 25.89
CA ILE A 26 9.00 7.64 25.22
C ILE A 26 7.53 7.95 25.47
N THR A 27 6.76 8.07 24.40
CA THR A 27 5.31 8.24 24.47
C THR A 27 4.66 7.01 23.84
N PHE A 28 3.82 6.33 24.62
CA PHE A 28 3.01 5.23 24.14
C PHE A 28 1.65 5.74 23.67
N SER A 29 1.14 5.18 22.61
CA SER A 29 -0.20 5.42 22.09
C SER A 29 -0.69 4.20 21.32
N GLY A 30 -1.97 4.17 21.03
CA GLY A 30 -2.53 3.07 20.26
C GLY A 30 -4.04 3.03 20.35
N PHE A 31 -4.57 1.89 19.98
CA PHE A 31 -5.98 1.60 20.18
C PHE A 31 -6.25 0.09 20.22
N VAL A 32 -7.29 -0.27 20.95
CA VAL A 32 -7.95 -1.57 20.82
C VAL A 32 -9.14 -1.38 19.92
N LYS A 33 -9.26 -2.21 18.87
CA LYS A 33 -10.36 -2.15 17.91
C LYS A 33 -10.98 -3.53 17.73
N THR A 34 -12.32 -3.58 17.69
CA THR A 34 -13.07 -4.75 17.27
C THR A 34 -13.96 -4.39 16.10
N ASP A 35 -13.85 -5.14 15.03
CA ASP A 35 -14.69 -5.06 13.83
C ASP A 35 -15.70 -6.20 13.81
N ILE A 36 -16.94 -5.88 13.46
CA ILE A 36 -18.05 -6.80 13.25
C ILE A 36 -18.52 -6.57 11.83
N PHE A 37 -18.43 -7.57 10.95
CA PHE A 37 -18.77 -7.36 9.55
C PHE A 37 -19.51 -8.55 8.93
N TYR A 38 -20.38 -8.20 7.99
CA TYR A 38 -21.16 -9.12 7.18
C TYR A 38 -20.96 -8.78 5.70
N ASP A 39 -20.71 -9.81 4.90
CA ASP A 39 -20.57 -9.72 3.45
C ASP A 39 -21.68 -10.52 2.78
N THR A 40 -22.27 -10.00 1.71
CA THR A 40 -23.32 -10.68 0.94
C THR A 40 -22.78 -11.74 -0.01
N ARG A 41 -21.51 -11.68 -0.39
CA ARG A 41 -20.82 -12.56 -1.33
C ARG A 41 -19.41 -12.88 -0.86
N GLN A 42 -18.88 -14.05 -1.22
CA GLN A 42 -17.47 -14.35 -1.04
C GLN A 42 -16.61 -13.31 -1.77
N SER A 43 -15.49 -12.93 -1.16
CA SER A 43 -14.65 -11.83 -1.65
C SER A 43 -13.18 -12.22 -1.63
N VAL A 44 -12.38 -11.58 -2.47
CA VAL A 44 -10.92 -11.64 -2.41
C VAL A 44 -10.50 -10.81 -1.22
N THR A 45 -9.96 -11.47 -0.21
CA THR A 45 -9.68 -10.89 1.09
C THR A 45 -8.31 -11.32 1.61
N ILE A 46 -7.89 -10.68 2.69
CA ILE A 46 -6.72 -11.04 3.48
C ILE A 46 -7.17 -11.08 4.93
N ARG A 47 -6.64 -12.03 5.73
CA ARG A 47 -6.92 -12.21 7.17
C ARG A 47 -8.42 -12.42 7.44
N GLU A 48 -8.92 -13.56 7.01
CA GLU A 48 -10.28 -14.02 7.26
C GLU A 48 -11.36 -12.98 6.92
N GLY A 49 -11.20 -12.29 5.81
CA GLY A 49 -12.16 -11.30 5.34
C GLY A 49 -11.93 -9.88 5.88
N HIS A 50 -11.05 -9.66 6.85
CA HIS A 50 -10.85 -8.34 7.45
C HIS A 50 -10.41 -7.29 6.42
N PHE A 51 -9.50 -7.66 5.50
CA PHE A 51 -9.04 -6.79 4.42
C PHE A 51 -9.74 -7.15 3.11
N LEU A 52 -10.90 -6.55 2.85
CA LEU A 52 -11.66 -6.73 1.62
C LEU A 52 -11.03 -5.97 0.47
N LEU A 53 -10.81 -6.65 -0.67
CA LEU A 53 -10.38 -6.03 -1.93
C LEU A 53 -11.55 -5.85 -2.89
N TYR A 54 -12.16 -6.94 -3.33
CA TYR A 54 -13.28 -6.95 -4.27
C TYR A 54 -14.02 -8.30 -4.19
N PRO A 55 -15.30 -8.40 -4.66
CA PRO A 55 -16.03 -9.67 -4.72
C PRO A 55 -15.30 -10.70 -5.57
N GLN A 56 -15.45 -11.98 -5.26
CA GLN A 56 -14.96 -13.07 -6.08
C GLN A 56 -15.81 -13.25 -7.34
N ASP A 57 -15.17 -13.75 -8.40
CA ASP A 57 -15.78 -14.21 -9.64
C ASP A 57 -16.80 -15.32 -9.41
N GLU A 58 -17.59 -15.63 -10.43
CA GLU A 58 -18.47 -16.78 -10.45
C GLU A 58 -17.67 -18.10 -10.39
N ASN A 59 -18.13 -19.01 -9.55
CA ASN A 59 -17.57 -20.35 -9.43
C ASN A 59 -18.72 -21.35 -9.41
N LEU A 60 -19.04 -21.93 -10.57
CA LEU A 60 -20.20 -22.82 -10.72
C LEU A 60 -19.88 -24.23 -10.25
N ASP A 61 -20.81 -24.80 -9.45
CA ASP A 61 -20.82 -26.23 -9.16
C ASP A 61 -21.37 -27.06 -10.35
N ILE A 62 -21.43 -28.37 -10.20
CA ILE A 62 -21.92 -29.29 -11.24
C ILE A 62 -23.40 -29.04 -11.62
N ASN A 63 -24.17 -28.39 -10.75
CA ASN A 63 -25.56 -28.03 -10.94
C ASN A 63 -25.76 -26.60 -11.41
N SER A 64 -24.67 -25.91 -11.79
CA SER A 64 -24.65 -24.50 -12.21
C SER A 64 -25.05 -23.50 -11.11
N ASN A 65 -24.85 -23.82 -9.85
CA ASN A 65 -24.99 -22.88 -8.75
C ASN A 65 -23.66 -22.18 -8.49
N ASP A 66 -23.70 -20.88 -8.25
CA ASP A 66 -22.51 -20.11 -7.93
C ASP A 66 -22.11 -20.30 -6.45
N ILE A 67 -21.00 -21.03 -6.22
CA ILE A 67 -20.45 -21.31 -4.89
C ILE A 67 -20.05 -20.01 -4.16
N ASN A 68 -19.64 -18.98 -4.92
CA ASN A 68 -19.22 -17.69 -4.36
C ASN A 68 -20.41 -16.78 -4.00
N ASP A 69 -21.62 -17.10 -4.44
CA ASP A 69 -22.86 -16.44 -3.98
C ASP A 69 -23.27 -16.94 -2.58
N LYS A 70 -22.37 -16.72 -1.62
CA LYS A 70 -22.52 -17.13 -0.24
C LYS A 70 -22.09 -16.03 0.71
N SER A 71 -23.02 -15.59 1.54
CA SER A 71 -22.75 -14.60 2.57
C SER A 71 -21.84 -15.14 3.69
N SER A 72 -21.12 -14.22 4.34
CA SER A 72 -20.26 -14.51 5.49
C SER A 72 -20.41 -13.48 6.59
N PHE A 73 -20.06 -13.87 7.83
CA PHE A 73 -20.06 -12.99 9.01
C PHE A 73 -18.82 -13.27 9.84
N ASN A 74 -18.17 -12.20 10.36
CA ASN A 74 -17.02 -12.37 11.24
C ASN A 74 -16.94 -11.25 12.29
N ILE A 75 -16.22 -11.55 13.38
CA ILE A 75 -15.85 -10.58 14.44
C ILE A 75 -14.37 -10.72 14.69
N LEU A 76 -13.59 -9.65 14.47
CA LEU A 76 -12.13 -9.65 14.59
C LEU A 76 -11.63 -8.43 15.36
N SER A 77 -10.66 -8.66 16.26
CA SER A 77 -9.98 -7.59 17.03
C SER A 77 -8.52 -7.38 16.62
N ILE A 78 -8.10 -7.96 15.52
CA ILE A 78 -6.71 -8.04 15.07
C ILE A 78 -6.10 -6.69 14.62
N GLN A 79 -6.90 -5.68 14.35
CA GLN A 79 -6.39 -4.34 14.02
C GLN A 79 -5.92 -3.55 15.26
N SER A 80 -6.01 -4.12 16.47
CA SER A 80 -5.52 -3.50 17.70
C SER A 80 -4.02 -3.21 17.61
N ARG A 81 -3.61 -1.99 18.01
CA ARG A 81 -2.30 -1.42 17.65
C ARG A 81 -1.64 -0.78 18.85
N ALA A 82 -0.32 -0.95 18.93
CA ALA A 82 0.54 -0.26 19.89
C ALA A 82 1.65 0.49 19.16
N ASN A 83 1.90 1.72 19.59
CA ASN A 83 2.92 2.62 19.05
C ASN A 83 3.77 3.18 20.18
N ALA A 84 5.09 3.21 19.99
CA ALA A 84 6.04 3.91 20.83
C ALA A 84 6.77 4.96 19.99
N LYS A 85 6.58 6.25 20.33
CA LYS A 85 7.36 7.37 19.78
C LYS A 85 8.47 7.71 20.75
N ILE A 86 9.70 7.64 20.27
CA ILE A 86 10.92 7.89 21.04
C ILE A 86 11.52 9.20 20.57
N THR A 87 11.90 10.07 21.50
CA THR A 87 12.63 11.32 21.23
C THR A 87 13.91 11.33 22.05
N GLY A 88 14.93 11.96 21.54
CA GLY A 88 16.23 12.07 22.22
C GLY A 88 16.82 13.46 22.10
N PRO A 89 17.95 13.69 22.76
CA PRO A 89 18.71 14.92 22.62
C PRO A 89 19.21 15.13 21.20
N GLU A 90 19.52 16.35 20.88
CA GLU A 90 20.06 16.74 19.58
C GLU A 90 21.36 15.99 19.28
N VAL A 91 21.49 15.48 18.04
CA VAL A 91 22.65 14.75 17.55
C VAL A 91 23.00 15.27 16.15
N ILE A 92 24.28 15.60 15.91
CA ILE A 92 24.79 16.16 14.64
C ILE A 92 23.96 17.35 14.11
N GLY A 93 23.46 18.21 15.02
CA GLY A 93 22.61 19.35 14.69
C GLY A 93 21.18 18.99 14.28
N ALA A 94 20.76 17.75 14.47
CA ALA A 94 19.40 17.28 14.18
C ALA A 94 18.64 16.91 15.46
N LYS A 95 17.31 17.04 15.43
CA LYS A 95 16.40 16.50 16.45
C LYS A 95 16.05 15.07 16.07
N PRO A 96 16.59 14.05 16.80
CA PRO A 96 16.30 12.66 16.50
C PRO A 96 14.94 12.24 17.04
N SER A 97 14.25 11.41 16.28
CA SER A 97 13.09 10.66 16.74
C SER A 97 13.09 9.25 16.17
N ALA A 98 12.40 8.33 16.84
CA ALA A 98 12.16 7.01 16.32
C ALA A 98 10.72 6.60 16.58
N VAL A 99 10.20 5.70 15.75
CA VAL A 99 8.87 5.10 15.92
C VAL A 99 9.00 3.61 15.83
N LEU A 100 8.36 2.92 16.78
CA LEU A 100 8.14 1.48 16.75
C LEU A 100 6.65 1.23 16.90
N GLU A 101 6.03 0.63 15.88
CA GLU A 101 4.60 0.33 15.85
C GLU A 101 4.34 -1.10 15.40
N GLY A 102 3.44 -1.78 16.09
CA GLY A 102 2.95 -3.10 15.73
C GLY A 102 1.45 -3.25 15.92
N GLU A 103 0.89 -4.27 15.30
CA GLU A 103 -0.53 -4.65 15.42
C GLU A 103 -0.70 -6.17 15.35
N PHE A 104 -1.84 -6.68 15.86
CA PHE A 104 -2.15 -8.13 15.87
C PHE A 104 -2.81 -8.60 14.56
N PHE A 105 -2.35 -8.15 13.41
CA PHE A 105 -2.91 -8.52 12.11
C PHE A 105 -2.20 -9.72 11.47
N GLY A 106 -1.13 -10.21 12.07
CA GLY A 106 -0.32 -11.31 11.56
C GLY A 106 0.25 -11.09 10.16
N THR A 107 0.89 -12.12 9.61
CA THR A 107 1.49 -12.10 8.26
C THR A 107 0.78 -13.03 7.27
N SER A 108 -0.02 -13.96 7.75
CA SER A 108 -0.83 -14.92 6.96
C SER A 108 -2.13 -15.24 7.68
N ASP A 109 -3.06 -15.94 7.05
CA ASP A 109 -4.28 -16.41 7.70
C ASP A 109 -3.99 -17.48 8.77
N ALA A 110 -2.91 -18.26 8.59
CA ALA A 110 -2.44 -19.20 9.61
C ALA A 110 -1.83 -18.52 10.84
N ASP A 111 -1.44 -17.25 10.75
CA ASP A 111 -0.86 -16.42 11.82
C ASP A 111 -1.72 -15.17 12.06
N ILE A 112 -3.04 -15.33 12.08
CA ILE A 112 -3.98 -14.22 12.10
C ILE A 112 -3.88 -13.33 13.34
N ASN A 113 -3.47 -13.88 14.50
CA ASN A 113 -3.26 -13.14 15.75
C ASN A 113 -1.80 -12.76 15.99
N GLY A 114 -0.91 -13.02 15.03
CA GLY A 114 0.50 -12.72 15.17
C GLY A 114 0.75 -11.21 15.27
N PHE A 115 1.60 -10.81 16.23
CA PHE A 115 2.04 -9.42 16.34
C PHE A 115 3.05 -9.09 15.27
N ARG A 116 2.71 -8.20 14.33
CA ARG A 116 3.56 -7.83 13.22
C ARG A 116 4.08 -6.41 13.31
N LEU A 117 5.28 -6.19 12.78
CA LEU A 117 5.89 -4.88 12.65
C LEU A 117 5.17 -4.06 11.56
N ARG A 118 4.76 -2.84 11.90
CA ARG A 118 4.20 -1.85 10.98
C ARG A 118 5.21 -0.77 10.63
N HIS A 119 5.65 -0.05 11.65
CA HIS A 119 6.63 1.01 11.54
C HIS A 119 7.82 0.72 12.44
N ALA A 120 9.02 0.90 11.90
CA ALA A 120 10.27 0.87 12.63
C ALA A 120 11.27 1.76 11.88
N PHE A 121 11.42 3.00 12.34
CA PHE A 121 12.31 3.95 11.68
C PHE A 121 12.93 4.93 12.67
N VAL A 122 14.08 5.46 12.28
CA VAL A 122 14.72 6.63 12.88
C VAL A 122 14.55 7.79 11.92
N LYS A 123 14.27 8.97 12.48
CA LYS A 123 14.20 10.23 11.73
C LYS A 123 15.10 11.27 12.38
N LEU A 124 15.84 11.96 11.57
CA LEU A 124 16.67 13.11 11.93
C LEU A 124 16.05 14.35 11.27
N ASP A 125 15.65 15.33 12.07
CA ASP A 125 15.06 16.58 11.61
C ASP A 125 16.03 17.74 11.85
N TRP A 126 16.49 18.39 10.79
CA TRP A 126 17.13 19.68 10.77
C TRP A 126 16.11 20.77 10.46
N GLU A 127 16.54 22.02 10.31
CA GLU A 127 15.63 23.15 10.11
C GLU A 127 14.76 23.00 8.83
N GLU A 128 15.39 22.75 7.69
CA GLU A 128 14.72 22.62 6.38
C GLU A 128 14.75 21.20 5.82
N THR A 129 15.54 20.31 6.40
CA THR A 129 15.73 18.97 5.85
C THR A 129 15.42 17.89 6.87
N SER A 130 15.03 16.70 6.40
CA SER A 130 14.99 15.54 7.27
C SER A 130 15.43 14.27 6.53
N LEU A 131 16.01 13.35 7.30
CA LEU A 131 16.37 12.02 6.85
C LEU A 131 15.63 11.00 7.67
N LEU A 132 14.86 10.11 7.01
CA LEU A 132 14.22 8.97 7.64
C LEU A 132 14.83 7.69 7.09
N VAL A 133 15.21 6.78 7.99
CA VAL A 133 15.75 5.46 7.63
C VAL A 133 14.98 4.40 8.41
N GLY A 134 14.39 3.44 7.70
CA GLY A 134 13.64 2.34 8.29
C GLY A 134 12.33 2.06 7.58
N GLN A 135 11.48 1.24 8.20
CA GLN A 135 10.20 0.79 7.64
C GLN A 135 9.09 1.77 7.99
N THR A 136 8.42 2.29 6.96
CA THR A 136 7.20 3.11 7.09
C THR A 136 6.39 3.06 5.80
N TRP A 137 5.27 3.81 5.75
CA TRP A 137 4.46 3.90 4.55
C TRP A 137 5.27 4.27 3.31
N HIS A 138 5.04 3.52 2.24
CA HIS A 138 5.54 3.88 0.92
C HIS A 138 5.06 5.29 0.54
N PRO A 139 5.87 6.14 -0.10
CA PRO A 139 5.51 7.53 -0.35
C PRO A 139 4.26 7.72 -1.21
N MET A 140 3.84 6.74 -2.02
CA MET A 140 2.58 6.80 -2.76
C MET A 140 1.33 6.65 -1.87
N PHE A 141 1.44 6.14 -0.63
CA PHE A 141 0.41 6.23 0.41
C PHE A 141 0.57 7.58 1.12
N ILE A 142 -0.30 8.53 0.82
CA ILE A 142 -0.19 9.90 1.32
C ILE A 142 -0.80 9.98 2.73
N VAL A 143 0.06 9.92 3.74
CA VAL A 143 -0.34 9.84 5.17
C VAL A 143 -1.20 11.03 5.60
N GLU A 144 -0.97 12.22 5.05
CA GLU A 144 -1.68 13.45 5.39
C GLU A 144 -3.14 13.49 4.91
N MET A 145 -3.53 12.52 4.06
CA MET A 145 -4.85 12.55 3.45
C MET A 145 -5.49 11.19 3.14
N PHE A 146 -4.97 10.09 3.68
CA PHE A 146 -5.59 8.78 3.43
C PHE A 146 -7.09 8.78 3.81
N PRO A 147 -7.92 7.93 3.19
CA PRO A 147 -9.35 7.90 3.46
C PRO A 147 -9.65 7.41 4.89
N GLY A 148 -10.66 8.01 5.50
CA GLY A 148 -11.07 7.70 6.87
C GLY A 148 -12.03 6.51 7.00
N VAL A 149 -12.08 5.59 6.02
CA VAL A 149 -12.94 4.40 6.02
C VAL A 149 -12.76 3.56 7.27
N VAL A 150 -13.85 2.93 7.75
CA VAL A 150 -13.84 2.03 8.91
C VAL A 150 -13.15 0.70 8.57
N SER A 151 -13.38 0.24 7.34
CA SER A 151 -12.77 -0.98 6.80
C SER A 151 -11.24 -0.90 6.82
N PHE A 152 -10.59 -2.00 7.23
CA PHE A 152 -9.12 -2.08 7.28
C PHE A 152 -8.46 -1.83 5.92
N ASN A 153 -9.17 -2.05 4.82
CA ASN A 153 -8.62 -1.86 3.47
C ASN A 153 -8.10 -0.44 3.20
N THR A 154 -8.52 0.55 4.00
CA THR A 154 -8.04 1.95 3.95
C THR A 154 -8.07 2.51 2.52
N GLY A 155 -9.13 2.16 1.75
CA GLY A 155 -9.31 2.57 0.36
C GLY A 155 -8.59 1.72 -0.69
N ALA A 156 -7.90 0.62 -0.34
CA ALA A 156 -7.42 -0.33 -1.34
C ALA A 156 -8.59 -1.07 -2.01
N PRO A 157 -8.54 -1.41 -3.31
CA PRO A 157 -7.39 -1.31 -4.23
C PRO A 157 -7.29 0.02 -4.99
N PHE A 158 -7.97 1.10 -4.56
CA PHE A 158 -8.02 2.38 -5.29
C PHE A 158 -6.85 3.30 -4.96
N GLN A 159 -6.15 3.05 -3.84
CA GLN A 159 -4.92 3.73 -3.46
C GLN A 159 -3.82 2.73 -3.12
N PRO A 160 -2.54 3.13 -3.29
CA PRO A 160 -1.41 2.32 -2.88
C PRO A 160 -1.43 2.02 -1.39
N PHE A 161 -1.20 0.76 -1.02
CA PHE A 161 -1.15 0.32 0.37
C PHE A 161 0.05 -0.61 0.58
N SER A 162 1.14 -0.08 1.10
CA SER A 162 2.32 -0.87 1.50
C SER A 162 3.22 -0.08 2.44
N ARG A 163 3.91 -0.79 3.33
CA ARG A 163 4.96 -0.24 4.23
C ARG A 163 6.25 -0.95 3.94
N ASN A 164 7.26 -0.17 3.63
CA ASN A 164 8.52 -0.69 3.12
C ASN A 164 9.71 -0.07 3.87
N PRO A 165 10.78 -0.86 4.12
CA PRO A 165 12.07 -0.30 4.50
C PRO A 165 12.56 0.67 3.42
N GLN A 166 13.01 1.86 3.84
CA GLN A 166 13.34 2.94 2.94
C GLN A 166 14.35 3.91 3.54
N ILE A 167 15.03 4.63 2.67
CA ILE A 167 15.77 5.85 2.97
C ILE A 167 14.97 6.98 2.31
N ARG A 168 14.52 7.94 3.12
CA ARG A 168 13.72 9.09 2.66
C ARG A 168 14.42 10.38 3.04
N PHE A 169 14.77 11.17 2.05
CA PHE A 169 15.22 12.54 2.22
C PHE A 169 14.06 13.50 1.94
N THR A 170 13.89 14.49 2.79
CA THR A 170 12.89 15.55 2.63
C THR A 170 13.56 16.91 2.76
N TYR A 171 13.28 17.81 1.81
CA TYR A 171 13.61 19.21 1.88
C TYR A 171 12.33 20.02 1.94
N ALA A 172 12.19 20.87 2.94
CA ALA A 172 10.98 21.67 3.16
C ALA A 172 11.38 23.14 3.34
N ILE A 173 10.82 23.98 2.48
CA ILE A 173 10.99 25.42 2.56
C ILE A 173 9.62 26.10 2.43
N ASP A 174 9.26 26.91 3.42
CA ASP A 174 7.94 27.53 3.55
C ASP A 174 6.83 26.45 3.43
N LYS A 175 6.02 26.51 2.39
CA LYS A 175 4.88 25.61 2.13
C LYS A 175 5.20 24.51 1.12
N ILE A 176 6.41 24.43 0.63
CA ILE A 176 6.85 23.46 -0.38
C ILE A 176 7.68 22.37 0.29
N LYS A 177 7.38 21.13 -0.04
CA LYS A 177 8.15 19.96 0.39
C LYS A 177 8.54 19.12 -0.81
N LEU A 178 9.84 18.86 -0.94
CA LEU A 178 10.42 17.93 -1.90
C LEU A 178 10.81 16.65 -1.16
N ILE A 179 10.43 15.50 -1.69
CA ILE A 179 10.70 14.20 -1.09
C ILE A 179 11.37 13.31 -2.12
N ALA A 180 12.47 12.67 -1.74
CA ALA A 180 13.13 11.64 -2.52
C ALA A 180 13.27 10.36 -1.68
N VAL A 181 12.96 9.20 -2.26
CA VAL A 181 12.93 7.92 -1.54
C VAL A 181 13.59 6.84 -2.37
N ALA A 182 14.37 6.00 -1.68
CA ALA A 182 14.80 4.68 -2.17
C ALA A 182 14.24 3.63 -1.21
N ALA A 183 13.41 2.71 -1.71
CA ALA A 183 12.69 1.72 -0.90
C ALA A 183 12.94 0.28 -1.38
N SER A 184 12.83 -0.67 -0.45
CA SER A 184 12.69 -2.09 -0.74
C SER A 184 11.22 -2.51 -0.69
N GLN A 185 10.92 -3.81 -0.81
CA GLN A 185 9.58 -4.37 -0.61
C GLN A 185 9.56 -5.26 0.63
N ARG A 186 8.52 -5.12 1.48
CA ARG A 186 8.38 -5.94 2.69
C ARG A 186 6.95 -6.31 3.05
N ASP A 187 6.04 -5.35 3.21
CA ASP A 187 4.66 -5.60 3.69
C ASP A 187 3.84 -6.34 2.62
N PHE A 188 3.82 -5.79 1.42
CA PHE A 188 3.36 -6.46 0.21
C PHE A 188 4.46 -6.41 -0.84
N THR A 189 4.50 -7.43 -1.69
CA THR A 189 5.60 -7.64 -2.64
C THR A 189 5.09 -7.89 -4.05
N SER A 190 5.94 -7.76 -5.04
CA SER A 190 5.63 -8.07 -6.41
C SER A 190 5.37 -9.57 -6.61
N ASN A 191 4.45 -9.89 -7.51
CA ASN A 191 4.19 -11.26 -7.96
C ASN A 191 5.18 -11.65 -9.07
N GLY A 192 5.41 -12.95 -9.24
CA GLY A 192 6.26 -13.47 -10.31
C GLY A 192 6.29 -15.01 -10.32
N PRO A 193 7.25 -15.62 -10.99
CA PRO A 193 7.33 -17.07 -11.17
C PRO A 193 7.27 -17.90 -9.88
N ASN A 194 7.74 -17.33 -8.77
CA ASN A 194 7.73 -17.97 -7.44
C ASN A 194 6.64 -17.34 -6.51
N GLY A 195 5.57 -16.79 -7.07
CA GLY A 195 4.52 -16.11 -6.31
C GLY A 195 4.94 -14.73 -5.80
N PHE A 196 4.33 -14.27 -4.70
CA PHE A 196 4.62 -12.97 -4.11
C PHE A 196 5.90 -13.00 -3.26
N THR A 197 6.95 -12.28 -3.69
CA THR A 197 8.21 -12.20 -2.98
C THR A 197 8.98 -10.91 -3.30
N SER A 198 9.75 -10.42 -2.33
CA SER A 198 10.67 -9.28 -2.53
C SER A 198 11.92 -9.61 -3.35
N THR A 199 12.12 -10.89 -3.68
CA THR A 199 13.31 -11.35 -4.38
C THR A 199 13.50 -10.70 -5.74
N TYR A 200 12.39 -10.44 -6.45
CA TYR A 200 12.44 -9.82 -7.79
C TYR A 200 13.00 -8.39 -7.77
N LEU A 201 12.60 -7.59 -6.79
CA LEU A 201 13.17 -6.24 -6.60
C LEU A 201 14.63 -6.31 -6.13
N ARG A 202 14.95 -7.20 -5.18
CA ARG A 202 16.33 -7.37 -4.69
C ARG A 202 17.29 -7.75 -5.80
N ASN A 203 16.86 -8.64 -6.70
CA ASN A 203 17.69 -9.13 -7.81
C ASN A 203 17.89 -8.09 -8.90
N SER A 204 17.05 -7.07 -9.00
CA SER A 204 17.24 -5.97 -9.94
C SER A 204 18.37 -5.02 -9.53
N VAL A 205 18.83 -5.08 -8.26
CA VAL A 205 19.85 -4.22 -7.65
C VAL A 205 19.40 -2.76 -7.53
N VAL A 206 18.45 -2.31 -8.35
CA VAL A 206 17.87 -0.95 -8.30
C VAL A 206 16.73 -0.95 -7.29
N PRO A 207 16.78 -0.12 -6.24
CA PRO A 207 15.65 0.02 -5.32
C PRO A 207 14.45 0.64 -6.03
N ASN A 208 13.26 0.49 -5.44
CA ASN A 208 12.12 1.30 -5.87
C ASN A 208 12.40 2.78 -5.55
N LEU A 209 12.36 3.63 -6.56
CA LEU A 209 12.67 5.06 -6.45
C LEU A 209 11.39 5.89 -6.53
N ASN A 210 11.26 6.86 -5.63
CA ASN A 210 10.11 7.77 -5.66
C ASN A 210 10.57 9.21 -5.44
N ALA A 211 9.92 10.13 -6.15
CA ALA A 211 10.09 11.57 -5.94
C ALA A 211 8.72 12.25 -5.87
N GLN A 212 8.56 13.20 -4.95
CA GLN A 212 7.31 13.95 -4.78
C GLN A 212 7.56 15.43 -4.53
N LEU A 213 6.62 16.23 -5.02
CA LEU A 213 6.44 17.63 -4.69
C LEU A 213 5.11 17.79 -3.95
N GLN A 214 5.14 18.46 -2.80
CA GLN A 214 3.95 18.71 -1.98
C GLN A 214 3.85 20.20 -1.63
N TYR A 215 2.63 20.72 -1.59
CA TYR A 215 2.28 22.05 -1.08
C TYR A 215 1.45 21.89 0.20
N LEU A 216 1.89 22.56 1.28
CA LEU A 216 1.28 22.48 2.62
C LEU A 216 0.71 23.85 3.02
N GLY A 217 -0.49 24.20 2.52
CA GLY A 217 -1.22 25.36 2.95
C GLY A 217 -2.16 25.05 4.14
N LYS A 218 -2.79 26.09 4.69
CA LYS A 218 -3.71 25.93 5.83
C LYS A 218 -4.97 25.14 5.47
N GLU A 219 -5.55 25.41 4.33
CA GLU A 219 -6.79 24.80 3.83
C GLU A 219 -6.54 23.84 2.67
N LEU A 220 -5.42 23.97 2.00
CA LEU A 220 -5.01 23.19 0.84
C LEU A 220 -3.73 22.40 1.13
N PHE A 221 -3.82 21.09 1.04
CA PHE A 221 -2.66 20.20 0.89
C PHE A 221 -2.77 19.54 -0.48
N ALA A 222 -1.76 19.65 -1.31
CA ALA A 222 -1.77 19.09 -2.66
C ALA A 222 -0.36 18.65 -3.06
N GLY A 223 -0.27 17.75 -4.04
CA GLY A 223 1.02 17.34 -4.54
C GLY A 223 0.93 16.36 -5.70
N ALA A 224 2.11 16.04 -6.22
CA ALA A 224 2.28 15.03 -7.26
C ALA A 224 3.57 14.26 -7.03
N GLY A 225 3.62 13.03 -7.53
CA GLY A 225 4.78 12.17 -7.41
C GLY A 225 4.95 11.23 -8.59
N ILE A 226 6.18 10.76 -8.73
CA ILE A 226 6.59 9.75 -9.70
C ILE A 226 7.29 8.61 -8.97
N ASP A 227 7.01 7.40 -9.39
CA ASP A 227 7.57 6.16 -8.86
C ASP A 227 8.18 5.32 -9.98
N TYR A 228 9.40 4.84 -9.78
CA TYR A 228 10.11 3.94 -10.70
C TYR A 228 10.45 2.64 -10.00
N LYS A 229 10.11 1.53 -10.65
CA LYS A 229 10.42 0.19 -10.18
C LYS A 229 10.98 -0.67 -11.29
N GLN A 230 12.00 -1.46 -10.96
CA GLN A 230 12.58 -2.48 -11.83
C GLN A 230 12.62 -3.82 -11.10
N LEU A 231 12.19 -4.89 -11.77
CA LEU A 231 12.21 -6.25 -11.23
C LEU A 231 13.03 -7.17 -12.14
N THR A 232 13.68 -8.15 -11.55
CA THR A 232 14.29 -9.29 -12.27
C THR A 232 13.48 -10.54 -11.91
N PRO A 233 12.52 -10.97 -12.77
CA PRO A 233 11.62 -12.07 -12.46
C PRO A 233 12.28 -13.43 -12.30
N ARG A 234 13.33 -13.70 -13.09
CA ARG A 234 14.09 -14.95 -13.07
C ARG A 234 15.57 -14.70 -13.13
N LEU A 235 16.36 -15.58 -12.49
CA LEU A 235 17.81 -15.66 -12.67
C LEU A 235 18.21 -16.82 -13.59
N VAL A 236 17.28 -17.77 -13.78
CA VAL A 236 17.46 -18.96 -14.60
C VAL A 236 16.15 -19.21 -15.37
N THR A 237 16.28 -19.54 -16.65
CA THR A 237 15.14 -19.93 -17.51
C THR A 237 14.64 -21.32 -17.16
N THR A 238 13.53 -21.76 -17.78
CA THR A 238 13.02 -23.14 -17.67
C THR A 238 14.00 -24.17 -18.24
N GLU A 239 14.85 -23.76 -19.18
CA GLU A 239 15.89 -24.59 -19.81
C GLU A 239 17.24 -24.53 -19.05
N ASN A 240 17.22 -24.05 -17.80
CA ASN A 240 18.39 -23.93 -16.93
C ASN A 240 19.51 -23.02 -17.48
N ILE A 241 19.14 -22.00 -18.24
CA ILE A 241 20.06 -20.99 -18.80
C ILE A 241 19.97 -19.73 -17.93
N LYS A 242 21.11 -19.15 -17.57
CA LYS A 242 21.16 -17.88 -16.83
C LYS A 242 20.48 -16.77 -17.61
N THR A 243 19.64 -16.00 -16.94
CA THR A 243 18.98 -14.80 -17.51
C THR A 243 19.02 -13.66 -16.49
N ASP A 244 19.08 -12.44 -16.98
CA ASP A 244 19.02 -11.20 -16.20
C ASP A 244 18.00 -10.20 -16.80
N ASN A 245 17.03 -10.71 -17.57
CA ASN A 245 15.95 -9.90 -18.13
C ASN A 245 15.13 -9.25 -17.03
N THR A 246 14.81 -7.99 -17.25
CA THR A 246 14.10 -7.16 -16.27
C THR A 246 12.78 -6.65 -16.84
N VAL A 247 11.88 -6.24 -15.94
CA VAL A 247 10.72 -5.42 -16.25
C VAL A 247 10.78 -4.13 -15.46
N SER A 248 10.70 -3.01 -16.17
CA SER A 248 10.66 -1.67 -15.56
C SER A 248 9.27 -1.07 -15.68
N SER A 249 8.90 -0.23 -14.73
CA SER A 249 7.62 0.47 -14.72
C SER A 249 7.72 1.84 -14.08
N LEU A 250 6.88 2.75 -14.57
CA LEU A 250 6.65 4.07 -14.00
C LEU A 250 5.21 4.15 -13.50
N ALA A 251 5.02 4.87 -12.40
CA ALA A 251 3.72 5.26 -11.91
C ALA A 251 3.73 6.74 -11.48
N PHE A 252 2.59 7.38 -11.61
CA PHE A 252 2.36 8.78 -11.28
C PHE A 252 1.20 8.87 -10.30
N THR A 253 1.29 9.80 -9.36
CA THR A 253 0.20 10.14 -8.46
C THR A 253 0.01 11.64 -8.40
N GLY A 254 -1.25 12.07 -8.33
CA GLY A 254 -1.62 13.44 -8.03
C GLY A 254 -2.69 13.44 -6.95
N PHE A 255 -2.65 14.38 -6.01
CA PHE A 255 -3.55 14.40 -4.87
C PHE A 255 -3.86 15.81 -4.37
N VAL A 256 -5.02 15.94 -3.76
CA VAL A 256 -5.48 17.19 -3.15
C VAL A 256 -6.36 16.89 -1.93
N LYS A 257 -6.15 17.66 -0.87
CA LYS A 257 -7.02 17.74 0.30
C LYS A 257 -7.40 19.19 0.53
N LEU A 258 -8.68 19.44 0.64
CA LEU A 258 -9.26 20.74 0.99
C LEU A 258 -9.95 20.61 2.36
N SER A 259 -9.61 21.49 3.28
CA SER A 259 -10.15 21.48 4.65
C SER A 259 -10.84 22.79 4.97
N PHE A 260 -12.17 22.77 4.98
CA PHE A 260 -13.04 23.90 5.34
C PHE A 260 -13.90 23.47 6.52
N ASP A 261 -13.57 23.88 7.75
CA ASP A 261 -14.32 23.47 8.94
C ASP A 261 -15.84 23.73 8.79
N PRO A 262 -16.74 22.71 8.90
CA PRO A 262 -16.47 21.35 9.35
C PRO A 262 -16.24 20.32 8.21
N ILE A 263 -16.05 20.72 6.96
CA ILE A 263 -16.03 19.85 5.79
C ILE A 263 -14.60 19.64 5.31
N THR A 264 -14.26 18.39 4.98
CA THR A 264 -13.00 18.02 4.34
C THR A 264 -13.26 17.23 3.05
N PHE A 265 -12.57 17.62 1.98
CA PHE A 265 -12.52 16.89 0.71
C PHE A 265 -11.14 16.32 0.51
N LYS A 266 -11.04 15.07 0.05
CA LYS A 266 -9.80 14.40 -0.33
C LYS A 266 -9.98 13.76 -1.69
N PHE A 267 -8.96 13.83 -2.52
CA PHE A 267 -8.94 13.16 -3.82
C PHE A 267 -7.51 12.76 -4.17
N GLN A 268 -7.34 11.54 -4.71
CA GLN A 268 -6.08 11.06 -5.27
C GLN A 268 -6.34 10.32 -6.57
N GLY A 269 -5.51 10.60 -7.58
CA GLY A 269 -5.42 9.85 -8.83
C GLY A 269 -4.07 9.16 -8.97
N ILE A 270 -4.07 7.96 -9.55
CA ILE A 270 -2.88 7.14 -9.80
C ILE A 270 -2.97 6.60 -11.23
N TYR A 271 -1.85 6.62 -11.95
CA TYR A 271 -1.70 6.00 -13.25
C TYR A 271 -0.32 5.37 -13.34
N GLY A 272 -0.23 4.11 -13.75
CA GLY A 272 1.09 3.49 -13.91
C GLY A 272 1.03 2.00 -14.15
N GLY A 273 2.22 1.41 -14.29
CA GLY A 273 2.42 -0.01 -14.49
C GLY A 273 2.87 -0.73 -13.21
N ASN A 274 2.54 -2.02 -13.13
CA ASN A 274 3.08 -2.95 -12.13
C ASN A 274 2.87 -2.50 -10.67
N LEU A 275 1.62 -2.19 -10.30
CA LEU A 275 1.24 -1.69 -8.95
C LEU A 275 0.74 -2.79 -8.01
N ALA A 276 0.94 -4.08 -8.33
CA ALA A 276 0.44 -5.23 -7.55
C ALA A 276 1.01 -5.30 -6.11
N ASP A 277 2.24 -4.82 -5.88
CA ASP A 277 2.88 -4.70 -4.57
C ASP A 277 2.31 -3.57 -3.70
N HIS A 278 1.45 -2.73 -4.26
CA HIS A 278 0.64 -1.73 -3.55
C HIS A 278 -0.81 -2.17 -3.34
N ILE A 279 -1.10 -3.47 -3.55
CA ILE A 279 -2.47 -4.06 -3.48
C ILE A 279 -3.42 -3.43 -4.51
N MET A 280 -2.91 -2.86 -5.57
CA MET A 280 -3.67 -2.36 -6.72
C MET A 280 -3.74 -3.41 -7.84
N LEU A 281 -4.63 -3.19 -8.83
CA LEU A 281 -4.66 -4.02 -10.03
C LEU A 281 -3.38 -3.87 -10.84
N GLY A 282 -3.07 -4.89 -11.64
CA GLY A 282 -1.93 -4.92 -12.55
C GLY A 282 -0.82 -5.84 -12.08
N GLY A 283 0.36 -5.62 -12.59
CA GLY A 283 1.55 -6.45 -12.46
C GLY A 283 2.35 -6.37 -13.76
N TYR A 284 2.79 -7.51 -14.29
CA TYR A 284 3.46 -7.62 -15.59
C TYR A 284 3.14 -8.95 -16.24
N ALA A 285 3.46 -9.10 -17.54
CA ALA A 285 3.24 -10.31 -18.29
C ALA A 285 4.39 -10.59 -19.24
N VAL A 286 4.49 -11.84 -19.72
CA VAL A 286 5.47 -12.27 -20.72
C VAL A 286 5.04 -11.81 -22.11
N LYS A 287 5.82 -10.94 -22.73
CA LYS A 287 5.57 -10.38 -24.07
C LYS A 287 6.29 -11.15 -25.18
N SER A 288 7.38 -11.83 -24.87
CA SER A 288 8.07 -12.71 -25.81
C SER A 288 8.69 -13.90 -25.08
N LEU A 289 8.79 -15.01 -25.76
CA LEU A 289 9.37 -16.26 -25.27
C LEU A 289 10.23 -16.89 -26.37
N ASP A 290 11.53 -17.01 -26.12
CA ASP A 290 12.40 -17.90 -26.89
C ASP A 290 12.17 -19.34 -26.43
N THR A 291 11.48 -20.12 -27.24
CA THR A 291 11.10 -21.51 -26.89
C THR A 291 12.28 -22.48 -26.88
N LEU A 292 13.43 -22.12 -27.44
CA LEU A 292 14.63 -22.98 -27.45
C LEU A 292 15.41 -22.83 -26.14
N ASN A 293 15.52 -21.60 -25.65
CA ASN A 293 16.34 -21.27 -24.48
C ASN A 293 15.49 -20.93 -23.23
N GLY A 294 14.15 -20.88 -23.38
CA GLY A 294 13.23 -20.49 -22.29
C GLY A 294 13.38 -19.03 -21.83
N VAL A 295 13.99 -18.18 -22.66
CA VAL A 295 14.21 -16.77 -22.32
C VAL A 295 12.90 -15.98 -22.48
N GLU A 296 12.45 -15.36 -21.39
CA GLU A 296 11.24 -14.52 -21.36
C GLU A 296 11.60 -13.03 -21.38
N GLU A 297 10.87 -12.23 -22.14
CA GLU A 297 10.84 -10.78 -21.99
C GLU A 297 9.49 -10.34 -21.45
N TYR A 298 9.45 -9.23 -20.74
CA TYR A 298 8.28 -8.82 -19.97
C TYR A 298 7.78 -7.43 -20.36
N THR A 299 6.49 -7.20 -20.13
CA THR A 299 5.84 -5.90 -20.27
C THR A 299 4.99 -5.61 -19.03
N ALA A 300 4.96 -4.36 -18.57
CA ALA A 300 4.16 -3.96 -17.40
C ALA A 300 2.67 -3.86 -17.75
N LEU A 301 1.82 -4.40 -16.90
CA LEU A 301 0.37 -4.20 -16.94
C LEU A 301 0.04 -2.89 -16.23
N LYS A 302 -0.64 -2.00 -16.94
CA LYS A 302 -0.99 -0.66 -16.47
C LYS A 302 -2.39 -0.63 -15.86
N CYS A 303 -2.57 0.24 -14.90
CA CYS A 303 -3.88 0.61 -14.40
C CYS A 303 -4.00 2.12 -14.21
N PHE A 304 -5.24 2.58 -14.23
CA PHE A 304 -5.66 3.90 -13.79
C PHE A 304 -6.56 3.74 -12.59
N SER A 305 -6.36 4.54 -11.56
CA SER A 305 -7.16 4.51 -10.36
C SER A 305 -7.39 5.91 -9.81
N PHE A 306 -8.55 6.13 -9.22
CA PHE A 306 -8.82 7.34 -8.43
C PHE A 306 -9.78 7.04 -7.30
N TRP A 307 -9.70 7.84 -6.26
CA TRP A 307 -10.64 7.84 -5.16
C TRP A 307 -10.87 9.25 -4.64
N GLY A 308 -12.00 9.43 -3.99
CA GLY A 308 -12.33 10.65 -3.29
C GLY A 308 -13.10 10.38 -2.00
N GLU A 309 -13.01 11.30 -1.06
CA GLU A 309 -13.73 11.28 0.19
C GLU A 309 -14.24 12.69 0.51
N ILE A 310 -15.49 12.78 0.94
CA ILE A 310 -16.04 13.94 1.63
C ILE A 310 -16.40 13.53 3.04
N SER A 311 -15.97 14.32 4.03
CA SER A 311 -16.33 14.11 5.45
C SER A 311 -16.73 15.44 6.09
N ALA A 312 -17.65 15.36 7.06
CA ALA A 312 -18.13 16.51 7.81
C ALA A 312 -18.50 16.13 9.24
N GLY A 313 -18.23 17.04 10.19
CA GLY A 313 -18.53 16.88 11.61
C GLY A 313 -17.31 16.50 12.45
N LYS A 314 -17.48 16.49 13.78
CA LYS A 314 -16.41 16.21 14.76
C LYS A 314 -16.85 15.14 15.76
N ASP A 315 -17.82 15.46 16.62
CA ASP A 315 -18.36 14.49 17.59
C ASP A 315 -19.17 13.40 16.89
N ILE A 316 -19.95 13.80 15.91
CA ILE A 316 -20.58 12.92 14.94
C ILE A 316 -20.02 13.29 13.57
N GLU A 317 -19.27 12.36 12.97
CA GLU A 317 -18.70 12.51 11.64
C GLU A 317 -19.49 11.68 10.63
N TYR A 318 -19.94 12.33 9.58
CA TYR A 318 -20.50 11.68 8.38
C TYR A 318 -19.50 11.75 7.25
N ALA A 319 -19.35 10.68 6.49
CA ALA A 319 -18.50 10.72 5.33
C ALA A 319 -18.97 9.74 4.25
N VAL A 320 -18.51 10.00 3.04
CA VAL A 320 -18.66 9.09 1.90
C VAL A 320 -17.32 8.97 1.20
N PHE A 321 -16.85 7.76 1.05
CA PHE A 321 -15.72 7.39 0.20
C PHE A 321 -16.26 6.83 -1.11
N ALA A 322 -15.60 7.13 -2.23
CA ALA A 322 -15.81 6.44 -3.51
C ALA A 322 -14.49 6.23 -4.23
N GLY A 323 -14.33 5.08 -4.88
CA GLY A 323 -13.14 4.73 -5.64
C GLY A 323 -13.47 3.96 -6.92
N TYR A 324 -12.62 4.14 -7.93
CA TYR A 324 -12.67 3.41 -9.19
C TYR A 324 -11.26 3.09 -9.66
N THR A 325 -11.03 1.86 -10.12
CA THR A 325 -9.79 1.44 -10.76
C THR A 325 -10.08 0.61 -12.00
N LYS A 326 -9.24 0.75 -13.03
CA LYS A 326 -9.39 0.09 -14.31
C LYS A 326 -8.06 -0.46 -14.82
N SER A 327 -8.07 -1.71 -15.28
CA SER A 327 -6.97 -2.32 -16.02
C SER A 327 -6.92 -1.74 -17.44
N LEU A 328 -5.73 -1.36 -17.89
CA LEU A 328 -5.50 -0.75 -19.19
C LEU A 328 -4.75 -1.68 -20.16
N GLY A 329 -4.36 -2.89 -19.69
CA GLY A 329 -3.50 -3.79 -20.43
C GLY A 329 -2.04 -3.35 -20.40
N ALA A 330 -1.27 -3.77 -21.39
CA ALA A 330 0.16 -3.51 -21.55
C ALA A 330 0.46 -2.63 -22.78
N ASP A 331 1.75 -2.36 -23.03
CA ASP A 331 2.18 -1.72 -24.28
C ASP A 331 2.34 -2.73 -25.41
N ASP A 332 2.67 -3.97 -25.08
CA ASP A 332 2.94 -5.08 -26.00
C ASP A 332 1.83 -6.13 -25.96
N ASN A 333 1.70 -6.95 -27.01
CA ASN A 333 0.91 -8.17 -26.96
C ASN A 333 1.53 -9.17 -25.97
N ILE A 334 0.72 -10.07 -25.45
CA ILE A 334 1.13 -11.05 -24.46
C ILE A 334 1.24 -12.42 -25.14
N VAL A 335 2.27 -13.18 -24.79
CA VAL A 335 2.46 -14.55 -25.30
C VAL A 335 2.50 -15.58 -24.19
N GLY A 336 2.65 -15.17 -22.93
CA GLY A 336 2.81 -16.09 -21.81
C GLY A 336 2.08 -15.64 -20.55
N THR A 337 2.64 -16.01 -19.40
CA THR A 337 2.03 -15.88 -18.09
C THR A 337 1.87 -14.42 -17.66
N TYR A 338 0.75 -14.15 -17.00
CA TYR A 338 0.48 -12.91 -16.28
C TYR A 338 0.91 -13.06 -14.81
N TYR A 339 1.72 -12.12 -14.33
CA TYR A 339 2.18 -12.05 -12.93
C TYR A 339 1.64 -10.77 -12.30
N GLY A 340 0.58 -10.89 -11.50
CA GLY A 340 -0.03 -9.69 -10.97
C GLY A 340 -1.18 -9.97 -9.99
N ARG A 341 -2.00 -8.95 -9.82
CA ARG A 341 -3.20 -8.97 -8.99
C ARG A 341 -4.38 -8.54 -9.83
N GLY A 342 -5.45 -9.36 -9.82
CA GLY A 342 -6.66 -9.08 -10.62
C GLY A 342 -6.37 -9.01 -12.11
N THR A 343 -5.56 -9.93 -12.66
CA THR A 343 -5.16 -9.95 -14.06
C THR A 343 -6.30 -10.28 -15.03
N ASN A 344 -7.44 -10.73 -14.51
CA ASN A 344 -8.70 -10.97 -15.22
C ASN A 344 -9.81 -9.96 -14.82
N ILE A 345 -9.46 -8.88 -14.11
CA ILE A 345 -10.39 -7.83 -13.68
C ILE A 345 -10.20 -6.59 -14.57
N GLU A 346 -11.29 -6.20 -15.25
CA GLU A 346 -11.32 -4.99 -16.07
C GLU A 346 -11.39 -3.73 -15.20
N ASN A 347 -12.29 -3.73 -14.21
CA ASN A 347 -12.47 -2.60 -13.31
C ASN A 347 -12.97 -3.03 -11.93
N VAL A 348 -12.77 -2.16 -10.94
CA VAL A 348 -13.42 -2.24 -9.63
C VAL A 348 -13.97 -0.86 -9.29
N PHE A 349 -15.18 -0.82 -8.74
CA PHE A 349 -15.84 0.37 -8.20
C PHE A 349 -16.24 0.11 -6.75
N ARG A 350 -16.14 1.13 -5.89
CA ARG A 350 -16.61 1.09 -4.50
C ARG A 350 -17.23 2.43 -4.10
N ILE A 351 -18.28 2.35 -3.29
CA ILE A 351 -18.83 3.49 -2.56
C ILE A 351 -19.09 3.07 -1.12
N SER A 352 -18.68 3.91 -0.16
CA SER A 352 -18.74 3.59 1.27
C SER A 352 -19.19 4.80 2.09
N PRO A 353 -20.51 4.98 2.32
CA PRO A 353 -21.01 5.91 3.33
C PRO A 353 -20.72 5.38 4.73
N ARG A 354 -20.30 6.27 5.65
CA ARG A 354 -20.05 5.95 7.06
C ARG A 354 -20.58 7.02 8.00
N VAL A 355 -20.81 6.60 9.24
CA VAL A 355 -21.00 7.49 10.39
C VAL A 355 -20.13 7.03 11.55
N GLN A 356 -19.55 8.01 12.27
CA GLN A 356 -18.70 7.76 13.44
C GLN A 356 -19.18 8.67 14.58
N PHE A 357 -19.26 8.07 15.78
CA PHE A 357 -19.57 8.76 17.03
C PHE A 357 -18.32 8.78 17.89
N ASN A 358 -17.77 9.97 18.16
CA ASN A 358 -16.53 10.17 18.88
C ASN A 358 -16.82 10.66 20.31
N PHE A 359 -16.40 9.90 21.33
CA PHE A 359 -16.54 10.20 22.74
C PHE A 359 -15.17 10.16 23.41
N ASN A 360 -14.40 11.25 23.31
CA ASN A 360 -13.02 11.32 23.81
C ASN A 360 -12.16 10.12 23.26
N SER A 361 -11.83 9.19 24.17
CA SER A 361 -11.04 7.98 23.83
C SER A 361 -11.86 6.83 23.22
N LEU A 362 -13.19 6.93 23.16
CA LEU A 362 -14.06 5.88 22.64
C LEU A 362 -14.69 6.33 21.31
N ARG A 363 -14.72 5.43 20.34
CA ARG A 363 -15.39 5.65 19.04
C ARG A 363 -16.24 4.45 18.67
N PHE A 364 -17.46 4.71 18.22
CA PHE A 364 -18.30 3.75 17.52
C PHE A 364 -18.41 4.19 16.07
N SER A 365 -18.28 3.24 15.16
CA SER A 365 -18.34 3.52 13.73
C SER A 365 -19.19 2.48 13.01
N THR A 366 -19.89 2.91 11.97
CA THR A 366 -20.53 1.99 11.02
C THR A 366 -20.28 2.47 9.59
N GLU A 367 -20.14 1.52 8.66
CA GLU A 367 -19.90 1.77 7.25
C GLU A 367 -20.65 0.73 6.42
N LEU A 368 -21.24 1.18 5.31
CA LEU A 368 -21.76 0.32 4.25
C LEU A 368 -20.77 0.38 3.09
N GLU A 369 -20.20 -0.75 2.69
CA GLU A 369 -19.21 -0.83 1.63
C GLU A 369 -19.77 -1.64 0.46
N TYR A 370 -20.32 -0.95 -0.55
CA TYR A 370 -20.73 -1.58 -1.80
C TYR A 370 -19.55 -1.62 -2.76
N THR A 371 -19.18 -2.81 -3.21
CA THR A 371 -18.08 -3.02 -4.17
C THR A 371 -18.56 -3.84 -5.35
N SER A 372 -18.24 -3.40 -6.57
CA SER A 372 -18.44 -4.12 -7.83
C SER A 372 -17.08 -4.37 -8.48
N ALA A 373 -16.90 -5.57 -9.08
CA ALA A 373 -15.73 -5.92 -9.88
C ALA A 373 -16.16 -6.58 -11.19
N GLY A 374 -15.64 -6.07 -12.30
CA GLY A 374 -15.88 -6.59 -13.65
C GLY A 374 -14.81 -7.62 -14.00
N TYR A 375 -15.19 -8.89 -14.03
CA TYR A 375 -14.33 -10.01 -14.41
C TYR A 375 -14.50 -10.36 -15.88
N GLY A 376 -13.40 -10.65 -16.58
CA GLY A 376 -13.42 -11.05 -17.98
C GLY A 376 -12.19 -11.86 -18.37
N THR A 377 -11.95 -11.97 -19.66
CA THR A 377 -10.84 -12.74 -20.22
C THR A 377 -9.79 -11.79 -20.79
N PRO A 378 -8.52 -11.91 -20.37
CA PRO A 378 -7.44 -11.15 -20.98
C PRO A 378 -7.26 -11.53 -22.45
N ASN A 379 -7.29 -10.56 -23.36
CA ASN A 379 -7.01 -10.78 -24.78
C ASN A 379 -5.52 -10.55 -25.06
N ASN A 380 -4.78 -11.62 -25.26
CA ASN A 380 -3.34 -11.61 -25.50
C ASN A 380 -2.95 -10.81 -26.77
N PHE A 381 -3.78 -10.86 -27.81
CA PHE A 381 -3.56 -10.15 -29.09
C PHE A 381 -4.02 -8.69 -29.02
N ASN A 382 -4.72 -8.30 -27.96
CA ASN A 382 -5.11 -6.93 -27.66
C ASN A 382 -4.41 -6.41 -26.41
N LYS A 383 -3.11 -6.69 -26.29
CA LYS A 383 -2.24 -6.16 -25.22
C LYS A 383 -2.70 -6.53 -23.81
N GLY A 384 -3.35 -7.68 -23.65
CA GLY A 384 -3.87 -8.14 -22.38
C GLY A 384 -5.06 -7.33 -21.83
N LYS A 385 -5.75 -6.57 -22.67
CA LYS A 385 -7.01 -5.92 -22.28
C LYS A 385 -8.07 -6.95 -21.98
N ILE A 386 -8.87 -6.66 -20.95
CA ILE A 386 -9.92 -7.56 -20.49
C ILE A 386 -11.18 -7.39 -21.36
N GLU A 387 -11.71 -8.49 -21.85
CA GLU A 387 -12.90 -8.54 -22.72
C GLU A 387 -13.95 -9.47 -22.13
N ASN A 388 -15.20 -9.42 -22.63
CA ASN A 388 -16.33 -10.23 -22.17
C ASN A 388 -16.60 -10.10 -20.67
N VAL A 389 -16.69 -8.86 -20.21
CA VAL A 389 -16.78 -8.53 -18.80
C VAL A 389 -18.15 -8.83 -18.22
N LYS A 390 -18.17 -9.46 -17.03
CA LYS A 390 -19.33 -9.70 -16.18
C LYS A 390 -19.07 -9.13 -14.79
N ASP A 391 -20.02 -8.35 -14.28
CA ASP A 391 -19.90 -7.71 -12.98
C ASP A 391 -20.39 -8.60 -11.85
N PHE A 392 -19.63 -8.61 -10.74
CA PHE A 392 -20.00 -9.23 -9.47
C PHE A 392 -19.94 -8.19 -8.37
N THR A 393 -20.88 -8.30 -7.42
CA THR A 393 -21.04 -7.27 -6.38
C THR A 393 -21.02 -7.88 -4.99
N ASN A 394 -20.53 -7.12 -4.02
CA ASN A 394 -20.63 -7.41 -2.60
C ASN A 394 -21.09 -6.17 -1.84
N LEU A 395 -22.01 -6.33 -0.91
CA LEU A 395 -22.33 -5.34 0.09
C LEU A 395 -21.78 -5.82 1.44
N ARG A 396 -20.80 -5.07 1.96
CA ARG A 396 -20.32 -5.25 3.34
C ARG A 396 -21.02 -4.26 4.26
N ILE A 397 -21.50 -4.77 5.39
CA ILE A 397 -21.94 -3.95 6.52
C ILE A 397 -20.89 -4.14 7.60
N ILE A 398 -20.26 -3.06 8.05
CA ILE A 398 -19.25 -3.11 9.10
C ILE A 398 -19.62 -2.17 10.25
N GLY A 399 -19.53 -2.69 11.47
CA GLY A 399 -19.53 -1.93 12.72
C GLY A 399 -18.18 -2.07 13.41
N ALA A 400 -17.70 -1.00 14.05
CA ALA A 400 -16.43 -1.04 14.78
C ALA A 400 -16.51 -0.24 16.09
N VAL A 401 -15.82 -0.75 17.09
CA VAL A 401 -15.59 -0.07 18.37
C VAL A 401 -14.10 0.13 18.55
N TYR A 402 -13.71 1.37 18.91
CA TYR A 402 -12.32 1.73 19.17
C TYR A 402 -12.20 2.29 20.58
N TYR A 403 -11.14 1.93 21.27
CA TYR A 403 -10.67 2.60 22.48
C TYR A 403 -9.22 3.07 22.27
N PHE A 404 -9.02 4.39 22.28
CA PHE A 404 -7.71 5.03 22.06
C PHE A 404 -7.04 5.35 23.39
N PHE A 405 -5.72 5.20 23.45
CA PHE A 405 -4.88 5.51 24.62
C PHE A 405 -3.55 6.16 24.22
#